data_f0a905daeba26b7ac03484aaded0149e
#
_entry.id   f0a905daeba26b7ac03484aaded0149e
#
_cell.length_a   1.000
_cell.length_b   1.000
_cell.length_c   1.000
_cell.angle_alpha   90.00
_cell.angle_beta   90.00
_cell.angle_gamma   90.00
#
_symmetry.space_group_name_H-M   'P 1'
#
loop_
_entity.id
_entity.type
_entity.pdbx_description
1 polymer ?
#
loop_
_entity_poly.entity_id
_entity_poly.type
_entity_poly.pdbx_seq_one_letter_code
_entity_poly.pdbx_strand_id
1 'polypeptide(L)'
;MKKGCQERVLTPGYNKRRNVFVTLFWPKKYGFVWNRFEKRSREFKLHLSNVLQHAKRHGTKKVILFMDHAPSHKTKNVRSFIRRHEVLRSRLLPKKAPQLNPTEWIVNRPLKSVVCSNRSYKSMDEVDRNTTHFLRQHRTNLRT
;
A
#
# COMPACT_ATOMS: atom_id res chain seq x y z
N MET A 1 -14.04 -7.98 -30.33
CA MET A 1 -12.61 -7.71 -29.98
C MET A 1 -11.73 -8.58 -30.85
N LYS A 2 -10.91 -8.00 -31.73
CA LYS A 2 -9.92 -8.76 -32.52
C LYS A 2 -8.81 -9.23 -31.57
N LYS A 3 -8.69 -10.53 -31.37
CA LYS A 3 -7.51 -11.12 -30.69
C LYS A 3 -6.27 -10.77 -31.50
N GLY A 4 -5.31 -10.06 -30.90
CA GLY A 4 -3.97 -9.90 -31.46
C GLY A 4 -3.41 -8.49 -31.60
N CYS A 5 -4.11 -7.42 -31.25
CA CYS A 5 -3.54 -6.07 -31.20
C CYS A 5 -3.31 -5.64 -29.76
N GLN A 6 -2.20 -6.03 -29.19
CA GLN A 6 -1.70 -5.42 -27.98
C GLN A 6 -1.00 -4.11 -28.37
N GLU A 7 -1.51 -2.98 -27.89
CA GLU A 7 -0.86 -1.69 -28.05
C GLU A 7 0.52 -1.74 -27.39
N ARG A 8 1.58 -1.56 -28.18
CA ARG A 8 2.95 -1.53 -27.66
C ARG A 8 3.23 -0.13 -27.13
N VAL A 9 3.31 0.00 -25.82
CA VAL A 9 3.75 1.23 -25.18
C VAL A 9 5.29 1.21 -25.12
N LEU A 10 5.93 2.20 -25.73
CA LEU A 10 7.38 2.38 -25.64
C LEU A 10 7.73 2.66 -24.17
N THR A 11 8.49 1.77 -23.55
CA THR A 11 8.98 1.93 -22.17
C THR A 11 10.46 2.29 -22.21
N PRO A 12 10.92 3.31 -21.44
CA PRO A 12 12.34 3.54 -21.29
C PRO A 12 13.01 2.32 -20.65
N GLY A 13 14.13 1.88 -21.19
CA GLY A 13 14.83 0.62 -20.89
C GLY A 13 15.49 0.50 -19.52
N TYR A 14 15.03 1.21 -18.48
CA TYR A 14 15.56 1.11 -17.13
C TYR A 14 14.47 0.73 -16.14
N ASN A 15 14.73 -0.34 -15.39
CA ASN A 15 13.84 -0.87 -14.36
C ASN A 15 13.95 -0.08 -13.04
N LYS A 16 13.45 1.14 -13.00
CA LYS A 16 13.26 1.86 -11.74
C LYS A 16 11.96 1.42 -11.06
N ARG A 17 12.01 1.18 -9.75
CA ARG A 17 10.86 0.72 -8.98
C ARG A 17 10.60 1.65 -7.79
N ARG A 18 9.33 1.89 -7.52
CA ARG A 18 8.87 2.49 -6.26
C ARG A 18 7.97 1.49 -5.54
N ASN A 19 8.13 1.41 -4.23
CA ASN A 19 7.26 0.61 -3.39
C ASN A 19 6.39 1.55 -2.58
N VAL A 20 5.11 1.25 -2.53
CA VAL A 20 4.13 1.99 -1.74
C VAL A 20 3.58 1.06 -0.69
N PHE A 21 3.74 1.42 0.58
CA PHE A 21 3.06 0.75 1.66
C PHE A 21 1.69 1.38 1.87
N VAL A 22 0.67 0.54 1.90
CA VAL A 22 -0.72 0.98 2.10
C VAL A 22 -1.35 0.17 3.22
N THR A 23 -2.00 0.85 4.15
CA THR A 23 -2.84 0.22 5.18
C THR A 23 -4.24 0.78 5.08
N LEU A 24 -5.22 -0.09 4.83
CA LEU A 24 -6.63 0.22 4.79
C LEU A 24 -7.24 0.01 6.18
N PHE A 25 -7.99 0.99 6.67
CA PHE A 25 -8.76 0.86 7.91
C PHE A 25 -10.13 0.27 7.62
N TRP A 26 -10.38 -0.93 8.12
CA TRP A 26 -11.57 -1.72 7.86
C TRP A 26 -12.29 -2.11 9.16
N PRO A 27 -13.62 -2.19 9.18
CA PRO A 27 -14.63 -1.79 8.19
C PRO A 27 -15.01 -0.31 8.25
N LYS A 28 -14.54 0.40 9.27
CA LYS A 28 -14.78 1.84 9.42
C LYS A 28 -14.04 2.59 8.32
N LYS A 29 -14.75 3.14 7.36
CA LYS A 29 -14.23 3.81 6.17
C LYS A 29 -13.41 5.09 6.48
N TYR A 30 -12.45 5.01 7.39
CA TYR A 30 -11.53 6.12 7.67
C TYR A 30 -10.53 6.36 6.53
N GLY A 31 -10.62 5.57 5.46
CA GLY A 31 -9.71 5.59 4.36
C GLY A 31 -8.47 4.75 4.62
N PHE A 32 -7.37 5.18 4.08
CA PHE A 32 -6.12 4.45 4.18
C PHE A 32 -4.94 5.40 4.37
N VAL A 33 -3.85 4.86 4.88
CA VAL A 33 -2.55 5.53 5.03
C VAL A 33 -1.58 4.93 4.05
N TRP A 34 -0.72 5.72 3.44
CA TRP A 34 0.32 5.25 2.53
C TRP A 34 1.63 6.00 2.71
N ASN A 35 2.71 5.32 2.36
CA ASN A 35 4.06 5.87 2.32
C ASN A 35 4.79 5.34 1.08
N ARG A 36 5.62 6.16 0.49
CA ARG A 36 6.45 5.82 -0.66
C ARG A 36 7.88 5.59 -0.21
N PHE A 37 8.29 4.33 -0.16
CA PHE A 37 9.62 3.95 0.30
C PHE A 37 10.15 2.73 -0.45
N GLU A 38 11.44 2.47 -0.31
CA GLU A 38 12.02 1.20 -0.71
C GLU A 38 11.56 0.07 0.22
N LYS A 39 11.62 -1.18 -0.27
CA LYS A 39 11.19 -2.38 0.50
C LYS A 39 12.16 -2.74 1.62
N ARG A 40 12.31 -1.92 2.62
CA ARG A 40 13.13 -2.23 3.80
C ARG A 40 12.27 -2.24 5.06
N SER A 41 12.71 -3.02 6.04
CA SER A 41 12.01 -3.10 7.34
C SER A 41 11.98 -1.75 8.08
N ARG A 42 12.98 -0.90 7.85
CA ARG A 42 13.05 0.46 8.41
C ARG A 42 11.89 1.31 7.88
N GLU A 43 11.68 1.31 6.59
CA GLU A 43 10.60 2.07 5.93
C GLU A 43 9.24 1.53 6.32
N PHE A 44 9.13 0.22 6.49
CA PHE A 44 7.91 -0.39 6.99
C PHE A 44 7.59 0.01 8.44
N LYS A 45 8.59 0.14 9.31
CA LYS A 45 8.39 0.70 10.66
C LYS A 45 7.90 2.14 10.65
N LEU A 46 8.43 2.98 9.75
CA LEU A 46 7.93 4.35 9.56
C LEU A 46 6.47 4.35 9.11
N HIS A 47 6.11 3.44 8.22
CA HIS A 47 4.72 3.26 7.81
C HIS A 47 3.82 2.86 9.00
N LEU A 48 4.26 1.93 9.83
CA LEU A 48 3.53 1.55 11.05
C LEU A 48 3.37 2.70 12.03
N SER A 49 4.38 3.56 12.15
CA SER A 49 4.28 4.79 12.96
C SER A 49 3.17 5.72 12.45
N ASN A 50 3.04 5.87 11.13
CA ASN A 50 1.96 6.66 10.52
C ASN A 50 0.58 6.00 10.73
N VAL A 51 0.52 4.67 10.69
CA VAL A 51 -0.70 3.92 11.02
C VAL A 51 -1.13 4.19 12.47
N LEU A 52 -0.18 4.17 13.41
CA LEU A 52 -0.43 4.49 14.82
C LEU A 52 -0.92 5.93 15.02
N GLN A 53 -0.28 6.90 14.37
CA GLN A 53 -0.72 8.30 14.42
C GLN A 53 -2.14 8.47 13.89
N HIS A 54 -2.45 7.81 12.78
CA HIS A 54 -3.79 7.84 12.21
C HIS A 54 -4.83 7.24 13.16
N ALA A 55 -4.52 6.08 13.75
CA ALA A 55 -5.36 5.44 14.76
C ALA A 55 -5.60 6.36 15.97
N LYS A 56 -4.55 7.00 16.47
CA LYS A 56 -4.63 7.95 17.59
C LYS A 56 -5.52 9.15 17.28
N ARG A 57 -5.39 9.72 16.08
CA ARG A 57 -6.25 10.86 15.64
C ARG A 57 -7.72 10.51 15.60
N HIS A 58 -8.06 9.25 15.35
CA HIS A 58 -9.45 8.76 15.31
C HIS A 58 -9.91 8.11 16.63
N GLY A 59 -9.15 8.27 17.71
CA GLY A 59 -9.49 7.72 19.02
C GLY A 59 -9.49 6.19 19.08
N THR A 60 -8.78 5.51 18.18
CA THR A 60 -8.73 4.06 18.12
C THR A 60 -7.80 3.51 19.20
N LYS A 61 -8.33 2.71 20.10
CA LYS A 61 -7.58 2.14 21.24
C LYS A 61 -6.79 0.88 20.90
N LYS A 62 -7.25 0.10 19.93
CA LYS A 62 -6.61 -1.16 19.49
C LYS A 62 -6.68 -1.29 17.98
N VAL A 63 -5.56 -1.68 17.37
CA VAL A 63 -5.44 -1.94 15.93
C VAL A 63 -4.98 -3.39 15.75
N ILE A 64 -5.76 -4.18 15.03
CA ILE A 64 -5.34 -5.50 14.58
C ILE A 64 -4.89 -5.35 13.13
N LEU A 65 -3.59 -5.51 12.91
CA LEU A 65 -2.95 -5.36 11.61
C LEU A 65 -2.87 -6.71 10.91
N PHE A 66 -3.62 -6.89 9.85
CA PHE A 66 -3.51 -8.05 8.97
C PHE A 66 -2.48 -7.76 7.88
N MET A 67 -1.46 -8.61 7.77
CA MET A 67 -0.35 -8.44 6.84
C MET A 67 -0.18 -9.67 5.96
N ASP A 68 0.29 -9.46 4.74
CA ASP A 68 0.78 -10.53 3.90
C ASP A 68 2.13 -11.08 4.39
N HIS A 69 2.67 -12.07 3.66
CA HIS A 69 3.93 -12.71 3.99
C HIS A 69 5.16 -12.03 3.39
N ALA A 70 5.11 -10.74 3.06
CA ALA A 70 6.28 -10.04 2.56
C ALA A 70 7.47 -10.13 3.55
N PRO A 71 8.69 -10.36 3.08
CA PRO A 71 9.86 -10.52 3.96
C PRO A 71 10.08 -9.32 4.89
N SER A 72 9.83 -8.10 4.40
CA SER A 72 9.94 -6.86 5.18
C SER A 72 9.01 -6.81 6.39
N HIS A 73 7.89 -7.52 6.36
CA HIS A 73 6.91 -7.56 7.45
C HIS A 73 7.30 -8.51 8.59
N LYS A 74 8.22 -9.43 8.35
CA LYS A 74 8.57 -10.52 9.29
C LYS A 74 9.90 -10.33 10.01
N THR A 75 10.59 -9.22 9.80
CA THR A 75 11.89 -8.96 10.41
C THR A 75 11.79 -8.84 11.93
N LYS A 76 12.88 -9.15 12.63
CA LYS A 76 12.99 -8.97 14.09
C LYS A 76 12.65 -7.53 14.51
N ASN A 77 13.11 -6.55 13.72
CA ASN A 77 12.86 -5.13 13.97
C ASN A 77 11.37 -4.78 13.93
N VAL A 78 10.63 -5.30 12.95
CA VAL A 78 9.18 -5.08 12.83
C VAL A 78 8.42 -5.76 13.97
N ARG A 79 8.78 -7.01 14.29
CA ARG A 79 8.18 -7.73 15.42
C ARG A 79 8.42 -7.02 16.76
N SER A 80 9.63 -6.53 16.98
CA SER A 80 9.97 -5.72 18.16
C SER A 80 9.16 -4.44 18.22
N PHE A 81 9.03 -3.73 17.10
CA PHE A 81 8.23 -2.52 17.00
C PHE A 81 6.77 -2.79 17.40
N ILE A 82 6.16 -3.81 16.83
CA ILE A 82 4.76 -4.17 17.13
C ILE A 82 4.61 -4.55 18.62
N ARG A 83 5.54 -5.31 19.18
CA ARG A 83 5.50 -5.69 20.61
C ARG A 83 5.61 -4.50 21.57
N ARG A 84 6.36 -3.47 21.22
CA ARG A 84 6.52 -2.26 22.05
C ARG A 84 5.29 -1.36 22.06
N HIS A 85 4.39 -1.53 21.10
CA HIS A 85 3.19 -0.71 20.97
C HIS A 85 1.95 -1.56 21.28
N GLU A 86 1.46 -1.45 22.49
CA GLU A 86 0.30 -2.23 22.98
C GLU A 86 -0.97 -2.02 22.14
N VAL A 87 -1.07 -0.88 21.46
CA VAL A 87 -2.16 -0.56 20.53
C VAL A 87 -2.15 -1.48 19.32
N LEU A 88 -0.97 -1.95 18.89
CA LEU A 88 -0.81 -2.81 17.70
C LEU A 88 -0.81 -4.29 18.06
N ARG A 89 -1.60 -5.06 17.33
CA ARG A 89 -1.47 -6.51 17.24
C ARG A 89 -1.43 -6.92 15.79
N SER A 90 -0.59 -7.89 15.45
CA SER A 90 -0.47 -8.36 14.08
C SER A 90 -1.00 -9.77 13.89
N ARG A 91 -1.54 -10.02 12.71
CA ARG A 91 -1.94 -11.33 12.21
C ARG A 91 -1.47 -11.45 10.77
N LEU A 92 -0.94 -12.61 10.41
CA LEU A 92 -0.58 -12.90 9.02
C LEU A 92 -1.80 -13.47 8.29
N LEU A 93 -2.03 -12.97 7.09
CA LEU A 93 -3.02 -13.54 6.18
C LEU A 93 -2.58 -14.93 5.71
N PRO A 94 -3.49 -15.81 5.31
CA PRO A 94 -3.13 -17.07 4.69
C PRO A 94 -2.24 -16.86 3.46
N LYS A 95 -1.29 -17.78 3.25
CA LYS A 95 -0.43 -17.73 2.06
C LYS A 95 -1.28 -17.90 0.80
N LYS A 96 -0.89 -17.20 -0.27
CA LYS A 96 -1.54 -17.28 -1.59
C LYS A 96 -3.05 -16.99 -1.58
N ALA A 97 -3.51 -16.13 -0.68
CA ALA A 97 -4.92 -15.74 -0.57
C ALA A 97 -5.10 -14.21 -0.71
N PRO A 98 -4.75 -13.61 -1.86
CA PRO A 98 -4.86 -12.16 -2.06
C PRO A 98 -6.31 -11.66 -1.99
N GLN A 99 -7.29 -12.53 -2.26
CA GLN A 99 -8.72 -12.22 -2.14
C GLN A 99 -9.14 -11.89 -0.70
N LEU A 100 -8.40 -12.34 0.29
CA LEU A 100 -8.66 -12.05 1.70
C LEU A 100 -8.04 -10.72 2.17
N ASN A 101 -7.30 -10.04 1.30
CA ASN A 101 -6.70 -8.75 1.58
C ASN A 101 -7.49 -7.61 0.92
N PRO A 102 -8.37 -6.90 1.66
CA PRO A 102 -9.15 -5.82 1.07
C PRO A 102 -8.30 -4.71 0.45
N THR A 103 -7.11 -4.45 0.98
CA THR A 103 -6.18 -3.47 0.42
C THR A 103 -5.81 -3.78 -1.02
N GLU A 104 -5.68 -5.07 -1.36
CA GLU A 104 -5.31 -5.47 -2.71
C GLU A 104 -6.38 -5.08 -3.74
N TRP A 105 -7.64 -5.33 -3.46
CA TRP A 105 -8.71 -5.04 -4.44
C TRP A 105 -9.34 -3.66 -4.29
N ILE A 106 -9.31 -3.05 -3.10
CA ILE A 106 -9.82 -1.68 -2.90
C ILE A 106 -8.80 -0.62 -3.35
N VAL A 107 -7.50 -0.84 -3.11
CA VAL A 107 -6.46 0.19 -3.34
C VAL A 107 -5.44 -0.24 -4.38
N ASN A 108 -4.79 -1.40 -4.22
CA ASN A 108 -3.62 -1.75 -5.03
C ASN A 108 -3.97 -2.02 -6.50
N ARG A 109 -5.03 -2.79 -6.77
CA ARG A 109 -5.46 -3.09 -8.14
C ARG A 109 -5.93 -1.84 -8.88
N PRO A 110 -6.80 -0.98 -8.33
CA PRO A 110 -7.16 0.29 -8.96
C PRO A 110 -5.94 1.20 -9.20
N LEU A 111 -5.02 1.29 -8.24
CA LEU A 111 -3.78 2.06 -8.39
C LEU A 111 -2.95 1.56 -9.58
N LYS A 112 -2.69 0.25 -9.65
CA LYS A 112 -1.93 -0.36 -10.75
C LYS A 112 -2.63 -0.15 -12.09
N SER A 113 -3.95 -0.28 -12.13
CA SER A 113 -4.73 -0.07 -13.35
C SER A 113 -4.63 1.36 -13.88
N VAL A 114 -4.74 2.35 -13.00
CA VAL A 114 -4.76 3.77 -13.40
C VAL A 114 -3.35 4.32 -13.65
N VAL A 115 -2.38 3.96 -12.80
CA VAL A 115 -1.04 4.56 -12.84
C VAL A 115 -0.07 3.75 -13.70
N CYS A 116 -0.15 2.42 -13.68
CA CYS A 116 0.87 1.57 -14.30
C CYS A 116 0.46 0.98 -15.64
N SER A 117 -0.82 0.69 -15.86
CA SER A 117 -1.26 -0.01 -17.07
C SER A 117 -1.25 0.89 -18.30
N ASN A 118 -0.63 0.42 -19.37
CA ASN A 118 -0.56 1.09 -20.67
C ASN A 118 -0.03 2.53 -20.61
N ARG A 119 0.89 2.82 -19.68
CA ARG A 119 1.50 4.14 -19.51
C ARG A 119 3.01 4.05 -19.50
N SER A 120 3.64 5.02 -20.16
CA SER A 120 5.07 5.27 -20.11
C SER A 120 5.32 6.62 -19.44
N TYR A 121 6.29 6.67 -18.55
CA TYR A 121 6.64 7.88 -17.80
C TYR A 121 8.06 8.30 -18.12
N LYS A 122 8.31 9.61 -18.24
CA LYS A 122 9.62 10.19 -18.50
C LYS A 122 10.54 10.13 -17.29
N SER A 123 9.97 10.16 -16.07
CA SER A 123 10.72 10.14 -14.82
C SER A 123 9.95 9.44 -13.69
N MET A 124 10.68 9.02 -12.65
CA MET A 124 10.06 8.47 -11.43
C MET A 124 9.28 9.53 -10.65
N ASP A 125 9.64 10.79 -10.76
CA ASP A 125 8.91 11.89 -10.12
C ASP A 125 7.50 12.04 -10.69
N GLU A 126 7.34 11.80 -11.99
CA GLU A 126 6.02 11.78 -12.64
C GLU A 126 5.16 10.62 -12.12
N VAL A 127 5.75 9.42 -11.99
CA VAL A 127 5.07 8.26 -11.39
C VAL A 127 4.65 8.57 -9.95
N ASP A 128 5.54 9.18 -9.17
CA ASP A 128 5.29 9.54 -7.78
C ASP A 128 4.15 10.57 -7.65
N ARG A 129 4.11 11.57 -8.52
CA ARG A 129 3.02 12.56 -8.56
C ARG A 129 1.69 11.92 -8.90
N ASN A 130 1.64 11.11 -9.95
CA ASN A 130 0.41 10.43 -10.38
C ASN A 130 -0.10 9.43 -9.34
N THR A 131 0.81 8.70 -8.71
CA THR A 131 0.48 7.80 -7.60
C THR A 131 -0.13 8.57 -6.43
N THR A 132 0.49 9.66 -6.03
CA THR A 132 0.01 10.50 -4.92
C THR A 132 -1.34 11.12 -5.24
N HIS A 133 -1.52 11.64 -6.44
CA HIS A 133 -2.78 12.23 -6.90
C HIS A 133 -3.90 11.19 -6.86
N PHE A 134 -3.67 10.01 -7.46
CA PHE A 134 -4.64 8.92 -7.43
C PHE A 134 -5.01 8.52 -6.00
N LEU A 135 -4.03 8.29 -5.13
CA LEU A 135 -4.28 7.84 -3.76
C LEU A 135 -5.07 8.88 -2.95
N ARG A 136 -4.80 10.16 -3.13
CA ARG A 136 -5.55 11.23 -2.47
C ARG A 136 -7.01 11.26 -2.91
N GLN A 137 -7.27 11.23 -4.21
CA GLN A 137 -8.63 11.20 -4.74
C GLN A 137 -9.37 9.92 -4.32
N HIS A 138 -8.74 8.78 -4.46
CA HIS A 138 -9.33 7.49 -4.12
C HIS A 138 -9.70 7.40 -2.63
N ARG A 139 -8.84 7.93 -1.75
CA ARG A 139 -9.14 8.02 -0.32
C ARG A 139 -10.35 8.89 -0.03
N THR A 140 -10.50 10.02 -0.72
CA THR A 140 -11.67 10.88 -0.58
C THR A 140 -12.94 10.16 -1.01
N ASN A 141 -12.90 9.47 -2.15
CA ASN A 141 -14.04 8.72 -2.66
C ASN A 141 -14.47 7.58 -1.72
N LEU A 142 -13.55 6.95 -1.01
CA LEU A 142 -13.87 5.89 -0.04
C LEU A 142 -14.51 6.41 1.25
N ARG A 143 -14.35 7.71 1.56
CA ARG A 143 -14.94 8.32 2.76
C ARG A 143 -16.38 8.80 2.55
N THR A 144 -16.74 9.05 1.33
CA THR A 144 -18.09 9.41 0.94
C THR A 144 -18.98 8.19 0.79
#